data_a4a7ae65e69ec858c0e2763c1c7d2d9f
#
_entry.id   a4a7ae65e69ec858c0e2763c1c7d2d9f
#
_cell.length_a   1.000
_cell.length_b   1.000
_cell.length_c   1.000
_cell.angle_alpha   90.00
_cell.angle_beta   90.00
_cell.angle_gamma   90.00
#
_symmetry.space_group_name_H-M   'P 1'
#
loop_
_entity.id
_entity.type
_entity.pdbx_description
1 polymer ?
#
loop_
_entity_poly.entity_id
_entity_poly.type
_entity_poly.pdbx_seq_one_letter_code
_entity_poly.pdbx_strand_id
1 'polypeptide(L)'
;MSKLILAVALVFALAIPASAVEFTAPQVPEGGAELMPEDTGSFAAGLMELLRDAVWGLRPDLKEASKVSLGVIAAVMMVSLLQSFSGSVKTVANLVGATAIAAGLLLSANSLIRLGSQTVTEISEYGKLLLPVMTAAMAAQGGVASSTALYAGTAVFDSVLSSLISRMLGPMVYLFLALSAANGAIGENILGKLRDLVKNVVSWSLKTILTVFTTYMTVTGVVSGTTDAAALKATKVTISSVVPVVGGILSDASEAVLVSAGLMKNAAGIYGILAVLAVFLSPFLKIGVHYLILKLTAAVCGIFGEKGLTELIGDFSAAMGLLLAMTGSECLLLLISTVCFLKGVG
;
A
#
# COMPACT_ATOMS: atom_id res chain seq x y z
N MET A 1 -16.58 47.86 -40.06
CA MET A 1 -17.48 47.63 -38.89
C MET A 1 -17.49 46.16 -38.42
N SER A 2 -17.55 45.15 -39.31
CA SER A 2 -17.67 43.75 -38.90
C SER A 2 -16.44 43.20 -38.12
N LYS A 3 -15.21 43.59 -38.51
CA LYS A 3 -13.97 43.16 -37.84
C LYS A 3 -13.81 43.77 -36.42
N LEU A 4 -14.33 44.96 -36.18
CA LEU A 4 -14.30 45.60 -34.85
C LEU A 4 -15.31 44.93 -33.88
N ILE A 5 -16.50 44.60 -34.41
CA ILE A 5 -17.52 43.85 -33.65
C ILE A 5 -17.03 42.45 -33.30
N LEU A 6 -16.32 41.76 -34.19
CA LEU A 6 -15.73 40.46 -33.95
C LEU A 6 -14.61 40.55 -32.89
N ALA A 7 -13.76 41.57 -32.95
CA ALA A 7 -12.70 41.80 -31.94
C ALA A 7 -13.28 42.12 -30.58
N VAL A 8 -14.32 42.96 -30.49
CA VAL A 8 -15.01 43.24 -29.23
C VAL A 8 -15.75 42.03 -28.67
N ALA A 9 -16.40 41.24 -29.53
CA ALA A 9 -17.03 39.99 -29.11
C ALA A 9 -16.00 38.96 -28.64
N LEU A 10 -14.81 38.91 -29.27
CA LEU A 10 -13.71 38.03 -28.83
C LEU A 10 -13.13 38.48 -27.49
N VAL A 11 -12.97 39.81 -27.28
CA VAL A 11 -12.51 40.35 -25.99
C VAL A 11 -13.57 40.14 -24.91
N PHE A 12 -14.85 40.26 -25.22
CA PHE A 12 -15.94 39.96 -24.27
C PHE A 12 -16.06 38.46 -23.96
N ALA A 13 -15.79 37.58 -24.93
CA ALA A 13 -15.74 36.12 -24.73
C ALA A 13 -14.52 35.71 -23.90
N LEU A 14 -13.41 36.48 -23.98
CA LEU A 14 -12.20 36.30 -23.16
C LEU A 14 -12.33 36.97 -21.78
N ALA A 15 -13.24 37.94 -21.62
CA ALA A 15 -13.57 38.59 -20.37
C ALA A 15 -14.73 37.94 -19.59
N ILE A 16 -15.11 36.70 -19.96
CA ILE A 16 -15.86 35.85 -19.03
C ILE A 16 -14.98 35.77 -17.78
N PRO A 17 -15.43 36.33 -16.61
CA PRO A 17 -14.65 36.16 -15.39
C PRO A 17 -14.39 34.65 -15.31
N ALA A 18 -13.13 34.26 -15.18
CA ALA A 18 -12.78 32.93 -14.74
C ALA A 18 -13.47 32.86 -13.36
N SER A 19 -14.74 32.49 -13.39
CA SER A 19 -15.46 32.07 -12.18
C SER A 19 -14.50 31.10 -11.55
N ALA A 20 -14.00 31.44 -10.37
CA ALA A 20 -13.11 30.55 -9.66
C ALA A 20 -13.76 29.19 -9.76
N VAL A 21 -13.13 28.27 -10.51
CA VAL A 21 -13.64 26.92 -10.65
C VAL A 21 -13.58 26.40 -9.23
N GLU A 22 -14.73 26.40 -8.58
CA GLU A 22 -14.86 25.94 -7.21
C GLU A 22 -14.53 24.45 -7.27
N PHE A 23 -13.32 24.11 -6.83
CA PHE A 23 -12.85 22.76 -6.83
C PHE A 23 -13.69 21.95 -5.85
N THR A 24 -14.70 21.24 -6.37
CA THR A 24 -15.38 20.23 -5.60
C THR A 24 -14.46 19.02 -5.52
N ALA A 25 -13.87 18.82 -4.36
CA ALA A 25 -13.03 17.64 -4.12
C ALA A 25 -13.88 16.36 -4.30
N PRO A 26 -13.33 15.31 -4.95
CA PRO A 26 -14.03 14.04 -5.10
C PRO A 26 -14.38 13.44 -3.74
N GLN A 27 -15.54 12.80 -3.66
CA GLN A 27 -15.94 12.11 -2.43
C GLN A 27 -14.96 10.99 -2.11
N VAL A 28 -14.56 10.91 -0.85
CA VAL A 28 -13.68 9.85 -0.35
C VAL A 28 -14.45 8.53 -0.36
N PRO A 29 -13.86 7.41 -0.82
CA PRO A 29 -14.45 6.08 -0.72
C PRO A 29 -14.82 5.71 0.71
N GLU A 30 -15.84 4.83 0.87
CA GLU A 30 -16.35 4.43 2.19
C GLU A 30 -15.25 3.95 3.14
N GLY A 31 -14.24 3.21 2.64
CA GLY A 31 -13.13 2.72 3.45
C GLY A 31 -12.25 3.80 4.08
N GLY A 32 -12.28 5.03 3.56
CA GLY A 32 -11.54 6.18 4.09
C GLY A 32 -12.42 7.30 4.68
N ALA A 33 -13.73 7.27 4.41
CA ALA A 33 -14.63 8.36 4.77
C ALA A 33 -14.68 8.63 6.28
N GLU A 34 -14.65 7.58 7.09
CA GLU A 34 -14.68 7.67 8.56
C GLU A 34 -13.38 8.25 9.16
N LEU A 35 -12.26 8.14 8.43
CA LEU A 35 -10.96 8.65 8.87
C LEU A 35 -10.62 10.02 8.30
N MET A 36 -11.44 10.54 7.37
CA MET A 36 -11.16 11.84 6.78
C MET A 36 -11.23 12.95 7.83
N PRO A 37 -10.15 13.76 8.02
CA PRO A 37 -10.13 14.82 9.02
C PRO A 37 -11.21 15.84 8.74
N GLU A 38 -11.80 16.40 9.82
CA GLU A 38 -12.77 17.50 9.70
C GLU A 38 -12.09 18.79 9.21
N ASP A 39 -10.86 19.05 9.68
CA ASP A 39 -10.05 20.19 9.24
C ASP A 39 -9.00 19.77 8.21
N THR A 40 -9.25 20.07 6.95
CA THR A 40 -8.32 19.90 5.85
C THR A 40 -7.51 21.14 5.51
N GLY A 41 -7.59 22.19 6.31
CA GLY A 41 -6.86 23.45 6.09
C GLY A 41 -5.35 23.34 6.35
N SER A 42 -4.93 22.38 7.18
CA SER A 42 -3.53 22.09 7.48
C SER A 42 -3.21 20.63 7.29
N PHE A 43 -2.27 20.33 6.37
CA PHE A 43 -1.81 18.97 6.15
C PHE A 43 -1.25 18.30 7.41
N ALA A 44 -0.43 19.02 8.18
CA ALA A 44 0.19 18.45 9.38
C ALA A 44 -0.85 18.10 10.45
N ALA A 45 -1.87 18.94 10.62
CA ALA A 45 -2.96 18.70 11.56
C ALA A 45 -3.80 17.50 11.09
N GLY A 46 -4.23 17.49 9.84
CA GLY A 46 -5.01 16.39 9.26
C GLY A 46 -4.26 15.06 9.27
N LEU A 47 -2.96 15.05 8.94
CA LEU A 47 -2.14 13.84 9.03
C LEU A 47 -2.03 13.31 10.47
N MET A 48 -1.86 14.20 11.45
CA MET A 48 -1.78 13.79 12.85
C MET A 48 -3.10 13.21 13.35
N GLU A 49 -4.22 13.79 12.94
CA GLU A 49 -5.56 13.28 13.24
C GLU A 49 -5.77 11.91 12.62
N LEU A 50 -5.49 11.75 11.33
CA LEU A 50 -5.54 10.46 10.62
C LEU A 50 -4.71 9.38 11.31
N LEU A 51 -3.46 9.68 11.67
CA LEU A 51 -2.56 8.74 12.33
C LEU A 51 -3.10 8.35 13.70
N ARG A 52 -3.57 9.32 14.47
CA ARG A 52 -4.13 9.08 15.80
C ARG A 52 -5.34 8.14 15.70
N ASP A 53 -6.28 8.46 14.84
CA ASP A 53 -7.55 7.73 14.75
C ASP A 53 -7.34 6.33 14.14
N ALA A 54 -6.48 6.20 13.14
CA ALA A 54 -6.11 4.91 12.59
C ALA A 54 -5.42 4.01 13.64
N VAL A 55 -4.52 4.56 14.46
CA VAL A 55 -3.85 3.80 15.55
C VAL A 55 -4.83 3.43 16.65
N TRP A 56 -5.74 4.33 17.05
CA TRP A 56 -6.77 4.00 18.04
C TRP A 56 -7.73 2.92 17.55
N GLY A 57 -8.06 2.92 16.24
CA GLY A 57 -8.87 1.90 15.59
C GLY A 57 -8.25 0.50 15.57
N LEU A 58 -6.93 0.36 15.81
CA LEU A 58 -6.22 -0.94 15.77
C LEU A 58 -6.45 -1.85 16.99
N ARG A 59 -7.02 -1.34 18.07
CA ARG A 59 -7.19 -2.12 19.32
C ARG A 59 -7.90 -3.45 19.12
N PRO A 60 -9.04 -3.55 18.38
CA PRO A 60 -9.70 -4.82 18.13
C PRO A 60 -8.83 -5.76 17.27
N ASP A 61 -8.18 -5.25 16.22
CA ASP A 61 -7.32 -6.03 15.34
C ASP A 61 -6.10 -6.60 16.09
N LEU A 62 -5.50 -5.80 16.98
CA LEU A 62 -4.40 -6.24 17.86
C LEU A 62 -4.84 -7.37 18.79
N LYS A 63 -6.04 -7.27 19.37
CA LYS A 63 -6.60 -8.30 20.25
C LYS A 63 -6.87 -9.60 19.48
N GLU A 64 -7.44 -9.50 18.30
CA GLU A 64 -7.74 -10.64 17.44
C GLU A 64 -6.45 -11.33 16.96
N ALA A 65 -5.49 -10.59 16.42
CA ALA A 65 -4.21 -11.10 15.98
C ALA A 65 -3.42 -11.77 17.13
N SER A 66 -3.46 -11.17 18.33
CA SER A 66 -2.83 -11.76 19.51
C SER A 66 -3.50 -13.06 19.95
N LYS A 67 -4.83 -13.16 19.88
CA LYS A 67 -5.59 -14.38 20.18
C LYS A 67 -5.22 -15.51 19.20
N VAL A 68 -5.16 -15.21 17.92
CA VAL A 68 -4.73 -16.18 16.88
C VAL A 68 -3.29 -16.63 17.16
N SER A 69 -2.39 -15.69 17.45
CA SER A 69 -0.99 -15.97 17.80
C SER A 69 -0.84 -16.92 18.98
N LEU A 70 -1.56 -16.66 20.08
CA LEU A 70 -1.54 -17.53 21.25
C LEU A 70 -2.04 -18.95 20.93
N GLY A 71 -3.09 -19.07 20.10
CA GLY A 71 -3.57 -20.36 19.63
C GLY A 71 -2.53 -21.12 18.79
N VAL A 72 -1.81 -20.41 17.94
CA VAL A 72 -0.72 -20.98 17.13
C VAL A 72 0.44 -21.44 18.00
N ILE A 73 0.89 -20.62 18.98
CA ILE A 73 1.96 -20.98 19.92
C ILE A 73 1.56 -22.24 20.69
N ALA A 74 0.33 -22.29 21.22
CA ALA A 74 -0.16 -23.46 21.94
C ALA A 74 -0.18 -24.73 21.05
N ALA A 75 -0.60 -24.61 19.80
CA ALA A 75 -0.58 -25.70 18.85
C ALA A 75 0.86 -26.19 18.56
N VAL A 76 1.81 -25.29 18.34
CA VAL A 76 3.22 -25.64 18.14
C VAL A 76 3.80 -26.33 19.37
N MET A 77 3.52 -25.85 20.58
CA MET A 77 3.94 -26.49 21.83
C MET A 77 3.36 -27.90 21.96
N MET A 78 2.08 -28.09 21.63
CA MET A 78 1.45 -29.43 21.67
C MET A 78 2.11 -30.37 20.68
N VAL A 79 2.37 -29.94 19.45
CA VAL A 79 3.07 -30.75 18.43
C VAL A 79 4.48 -31.09 18.90
N SER A 80 5.21 -30.15 19.46
CA SER A 80 6.57 -30.37 20.00
C SER A 80 6.57 -31.41 21.13
N LEU A 81 5.58 -31.36 22.02
CA LEU A 81 5.42 -32.36 23.08
C LEU A 81 5.10 -33.76 22.51
N LEU A 82 4.18 -33.85 21.53
CA LEU A 82 3.83 -35.13 20.89
C LEU A 82 5.03 -35.78 20.20
N GLN A 83 5.92 -35.00 19.65
CA GLN A 83 7.13 -35.46 19.00
C GLN A 83 8.17 -36.07 19.95
N SER A 84 8.08 -35.71 21.24
CA SER A 84 8.93 -36.30 22.27
C SER A 84 8.62 -37.79 22.56
N PHE A 85 7.44 -38.27 22.14
CA PHE A 85 6.93 -39.60 22.49
C PHE A 85 7.27 -40.75 21.53
N SER A 86 7.93 -40.57 20.41
CA SER A 86 8.55 -41.59 19.55
C SER A 86 8.20 -41.60 18.05
N GLY A 87 9.11 -42.10 17.30
CA GLY A 87 9.38 -42.26 15.86
C GLY A 87 8.24 -42.10 14.81
N SER A 88 7.26 -42.97 14.77
CA SER A 88 6.18 -42.91 13.76
C SER A 88 5.10 -41.86 14.10
N VAL A 89 4.96 -41.53 15.37
CA VAL A 89 4.02 -40.46 15.83
C VAL A 89 4.49 -39.07 15.38
N LYS A 90 5.79 -38.88 15.23
CA LYS A 90 6.40 -37.61 14.83
C LYS A 90 5.91 -37.12 13.46
N THR A 91 5.90 -37.96 12.44
CA THR A 91 5.46 -37.58 11.08
C THR A 91 3.97 -37.22 11.05
N VAL A 92 3.14 -38.02 11.74
CA VAL A 92 1.70 -37.76 11.83
C VAL A 92 1.43 -36.49 12.63
N ALA A 93 2.13 -36.27 13.76
CA ALA A 93 1.99 -35.06 14.58
C ALA A 93 2.37 -33.80 13.78
N ASN A 94 3.44 -33.84 12.98
CA ASN A 94 3.82 -32.75 12.10
C ASN A 94 2.76 -32.45 11.02
N LEU A 95 2.31 -33.48 10.32
CA LEU A 95 1.28 -33.33 9.28
C LEU A 95 0.00 -32.73 9.84
N VAL A 96 -0.52 -33.28 10.93
CA VAL A 96 -1.75 -32.80 11.58
C VAL A 96 -1.54 -31.39 12.15
N GLY A 97 -0.42 -31.14 12.82
CA GLY A 97 -0.09 -29.85 13.40
C GLY A 97 0.06 -28.74 12.34
N ALA A 98 0.83 -29.02 11.29
CA ALA A 98 1.01 -28.07 10.19
C ALA A 98 -0.33 -27.77 9.50
N THR A 99 -1.15 -28.78 9.25
CA THR A 99 -2.46 -28.61 8.62
C THR A 99 -3.41 -27.80 9.51
N ALA A 100 -3.45 -28.09 10.81
CA ALA A 100 -4.30 -27.35 11.76
C ALA A 100 -3.88 -25.88 11.89
N ILE A 101 -2.57 -25.62 12.01
CA ILE A 101 -2.02 -24.25 12.06
C ILE A 101 -2.31 -23.51 10.75
N ALA A 102 -2.04 -24.15 9.60
CA ALA A 102 -2.31 -23.55 8.30
C ALA A 102 -3.80 -23.20 8.14
N ALA A 103 -4.71 -24.11 8.50
CA ALA A 103 -6.15 -23.87 8.42
C ALA A 103 -6.59 -22.70 9.30
N GLY A 104 -6.09 -22.61 10.54
CA GLY A 104 -6.38 -21.50 11.44
C GLY A 104 -5.86 -20.16 10.92
N LEU A 105 -4.65 -20.13 10.37
CA LEU A 105 -4.06 -18.92 9.81
C LEU A 105 -4.69 -18.51 8.47
N LEU A 106 -5.13 -19.47 7.64
CA LEU A 106 -5.79 -19.19 6.36
C LEU A 106 -7.09 -18.42 6.51
N LEU A 107 -7.86 -18.66 7.58
CA LEU A 107 -9.09 -17.91 7.85
C LEU A 107 -8.80 -16.42 8.03
N SER A 108 -7.82 -16.09 8.85
CA SER A 108 -7.41 -14.69 9.07
C SER A 108 -6.73 -14.11 7.82
N ALA A 109 -5.85 -14.87 7.16
CA ALA A 109 -5.16 -14.43 5.95
C ALA A 109 -6.13 -14.10 4.81
N ASN A 110 -7.20 -14.90 4.63
CA ASN A 110 -8.19 -14.66 3.58
C ASN A 110 -8.90 -13.31 3.76
N SER A 111 -9.29 -12.95 4.98
CA SER A 111 -9.92 -11.64 5.25
C SER A 111 -8.97 -10.48 4.95
N LEU A 112 -7.68 -10.62 5.29
CA LEU A 112 -6.65 -9.61 5.05
C LEU A 112 -6.27 -9.49 3.57
N ILE A 113 -6.24 -10.61 2.82
CA ILE A 113 -6.03 -10.58 1.36
C ILE A 113 -7.18 -9.84 0.68
N ARG A 114 -8.42 -10.12 1.09
CA ARG A 114 -9.59 -9.40 0.56
C ARG A 114 -9.54 -7.92 0.91
N LEU A 115 -9.21 -7.57 2.16
CA LEU A 115 -9.03 -6.19 2.60
C LEU A 115 -7.97 -5.48 1.75
N GLY A 116 -6.79 -6.08 1.57
CA GLY A 116 -5.73 -5.49 0.76
C GLY A 116 -6.13 -5.31 -0.71
N SER A 117 -6.82 -6.29 -1.31
CA SER A 117 -7.33 -6.18 -2.68
C SER A 117 -8.40 -5.10 -2.83
N GLN A 118 -9.31 -5.00 -1.86
CA GLN A 118 -10.33 -3.95 -1.84
C GLN A 118 -9.70 -2.57 -1.71
N THR A 119 -8.73 -2.40 -0.80
CA THR A 119 -7.99 -1.14 -0.62
C THR A 119 -7.33 -0.68 -1.92
N VAL A 120 -6.67 -1.59 -2.65
CA VAL A 120 -6.06 -1.27 -3.95
C VAL A 120 -7.11 -0.77 -4.93
N THR A 121 -8.27 -1.44 -4.99
CA THR A 121 -9.37 -1.03 -5.86
C THR A 121 -9.92 0.35 -5.48
N GLU A 122 -10.16 0.59 -4.20
CA GLU A 122 -10.67 1.88 -3.70
C GLU A 122 -9.69 3.03 -3.96
N ILE A 123 -8.38 2.81 -3.77
CA ILE A 123 -7.35 3.82 -4.09
C ILE A 123 -7.35 4.12 -5.58
N SER A 124 -7.38 3.10 -6.45
CA SER A 124 -7.42 3.28 -7.90
C SER A 124 -8.70 3.98 -8.36
N GLU A 125 -9.87 3.62 -7.80
CA GLU A 125 -11.14 4.28 -8.11
C GLU A 125 -11.12 5.74 -7.67
N TYR A 126 -10.61 6.04 -6.49
CA TYR A 126 -10.43 7.42 -6.04
C TYR A 126 -9.46 8.18 -6.95
N GLY A 127 -8.37 7.57 -7.39
CA GLY A 127 -7.44 8.13 -8.36
C GLY A 127 -8.12 8.56 -9.64
N LYS A 128 -9.03 7.74 -10.18
CA LYS A 128 -9.80 8.06 -11.40
C LYS A 128 -10.71 9.29 -11.23
N LEU A 129 -11.14 9.58 -10.01
CA LEU A 129 -11.93 10.77 -9.70
C LEU A 129 -11.03 11.99 -9.42
N LEU A 130 -9.92 11.80 -8.73
CA LEU A 130 -9.00 12.87 -8.33
C LEU A 130 -8.18 13.42 -9.50
N LEU A 131 -7.65 12.53 -10.35
CA LEU A 131 -6.71 12.91 -11.42
C LEU A 131 -7.31 13.90 -12.45
N PRO A 132 -8.57 13.77 -12.92
CA PRO A 132 -9.18 14.77 -13.81
C PRO A 132 -9.28 16.15 -13.15
N VAL A 133 -9.61 16.19 -11.85
CA VAL A 133 -9.72 17.44 -11.09
C VAL A 133 -8.35 18.12 -11.00
N MET A 134 -7.30 17.37 -10.66
CA MET A 134 -5.93 17.88 -10.59
C MET A 134 -5.42 18.33 -11.96
N THR A 135 -5.78 17.59 -13.03
CA THR A 135 -5.43 17.94 -14.41
C THR A 135 -6.06 19.26 -14.82
N ALA A 136 -7.35 19.44 -14.53
CA ALA A 136 -8.07 20.68 -14.83
C ALA A 136 -7.46 21.88 -14.06
N ALA A 137 -7.12 21.69 -12.78
CA ALA A 137 -6.47 22.70 -11.96
C ALA A 137 -5.12 23.14 -12.54
N MET A 138 -4.29 22.20 -12.90
CA MET A 138 -2.97 22.48 -13.48
C MET A 138 -3.09 23.11 -14.88
N ALA A 139 -4.04 22.67 -15.72
CA ALA A 139 -4.30 23.24 -17.03
C ALA A 139 -4.78 24.71 -16.94
N ALA A 140 -5.66 25.02 -15.97
CA ALA A 140 -6.14 26.38 -15.72
C ALA A 140 -5.02 27.36 -15.33
N GLN A 141 -3.90 26.88 -14.81
CA GLN A 141 -2.72 27.66 -14.47
C GLN A 141 -1.70 27.75 -15.62
N GLY A 142 -2.07 27.28 -16.83
CA GLY A 142 -1.26 27.38 -18.04
C GLY A 142 -0.44 26.10 -18.37
N GLY A 143 -0.47 25.09 -17.51
CA GLY A 143 0.25 23.83 -17.68
C GLY A 143 -0.48 22.76 -18.50
N VAL A 144 -1.15 23.11 -19.60
CA VAL A 144 -2.02 22.19 -20.36
C VAL A 144 -1.28 20.94 -20.87
N ALA A 145 -0.11 21.11 -21.49
CA ALA A 145 0.66 19.98 -22.03
C ALA A 145 1.19 19.07 -20.94
N SER A 146 1.74 19.66 -19.86
CA SER A 146 2.27 18.92 -18.72
C SER A 146 1.18 18.18 -17.96
N SER A 147 0.03 18.81 -17.72
CA SER A 147 -1.09 18.18 -17.02
C SER A 147 -1.65 16.99 -17.80
N THR A 148 -1.76 17.11 -19.12
CA THR A 148 -2.23 16.01 -19.98
C THR A 148 -1.26 14.83 -19.97
N ALA A 149 0.06 15.09 -20.04
CA ALA A 149 1.08 14.04 -19.98
C ALA A 149 1.08 13.33 -18.62
N LEU A 150 0.98 14.09 -17.52
CA LEU A 150 0.90 13.53 -16.17
C LEU A 150 -0.35 12.66 -15.98
N TYR A 151 -1.51 13.16 -16.43
CA TYR A 151 -2.77 12.41 -16.38
C TYR A 151 -2.67 11.09 -17.12
N ALA A 152 -2.24 11.15 -18.41
CA ALA A 152 -2.14 9.96 -19.24
C ALA A 152 -1.17 8.93 -18.64
N GLY A 153 0.01 9.37 -18.21
CA GLY A 153 0.98 8.49 -17.56
C GLY A 153 0.45 7.87 -16.28
N THR A 154 -0.07 8.68 -15.36
CA THR A 154 -0.60 8.19 -14.09
C THR A 154 -1.76 7.22 -14.32
N ALA A 155 -2.72 7.54 -15.18
CA ALA A 155 -3.87 6.69 -15.46
C ALA A 155 -3.47 5.33 -16.06
N VAL A 156 -2.45 5.30 -16.92
CA VAL A 156 -1.92 4.05 -17.47
C VAL A 156 -1.23 3.22 -16.38
N PHE A 157 -0.33 3.81 -15.62
CA PHE A 157 0.38 3.08 -14.56
C PHE A 157 -0.54 2.60 -13.45
N ASP A 158 -1.51 3.41 -13.01
CA ASP A 158 -2.55 3.04 -12.06
C ASP A 158 -3.38 1.85 -12.57
N SER A 159 -3.86 1.91 -13.80
CA SER A 159 -4.63 0.83 -14.42
C SER A 159 -3.82 -0.47 -14.54
N VAL A 160 -2.54 -0.39 -14.92
CA VAL A 160 -1.64 -1.55 -15.03
C VAL A 160 -1.37 -2.14 -13.66
N LEU A 161 -1.01 -1.31 -12.67
CA LEU A 161 -0.67 -1.76 -11.32
C LEU A 161 -1.88 -2.39 -10.62
N SER A 162 -3.03 -1.69 -10.60
CA SER A 162 -4.27 -2.18 -10.01
C SER A 162 -4.75 -3.49 -10.65
N SER A 163 -4.69 -3.59 -12.00
CA SER A 163 -5.03 -4.82 -12.72
C SER A 163 -4.06 -5.96 -12.42
N LEU A 164 -2.76 -5.67 -12.36
CA LEU A 164 -1.74 -6.67 -12.04
C LEU A 164 -1.94 -7.20 -10.62
N ILE A 165 -2.15 -6.32 -9.64
CA ILE A 165 -2.38 -6.72 -8.25
C ILE A 165 -3.64 -7.58 -8.16
N SER A 166 -4.76 -7.13 -8.70
CA SER A 166 -6.05 -7.81 -8.54
C SER A 166 -6.12 -9.13 -9.30
N ARG A 167 -5.59 -9.21 -10.52
CA ARG A 167 -5.74 -10.38 -11.41
C ARG A 167 -4.61 -11.40 -11.31
N MET A 168 -3.43 -10.99 -10.92
CA MET A 168 -2.24 -11.84 -10.93
C MET A 168 -1.60 -11.95 -9.55
N LEU A 169 -1.21 -10.85 -8.92
CA LEU A 169 -0.43 -10.90 -7.69
C LEU A 169 -1.28 -11.36 -6.49
N GLY A 170 -2.55 -10.98 -6.40
CA GLY A 170 -3.48 -11.47 -5.38
C GLY A 170 -3.60 -13.01 -5.39
N PRO A 171 -3.97 -13.65 -6.51
CA PRO A 171 -3.94 -15.11 -6.64
C PRO A 171 -2.57 -15.75 -6.33
N MET A 172 -1.46 -15.08 -6.66
CA MET A 172 -0.13 -15.57 -6.32
C MET A 172 0.14 -15.59 -4.81
N VAL A 173 -0.46 -14.71 -4.02
CA VAL A 173 -0.37 -14.79 -2.55
C VAL A 173 -1.07 -16.04 -2.03
N TYR A 174 -2.23 -16.41 -2.57
CA TYR A 174 -2.89 -17.67 -2.22
C TYR A 174 -2.04 -18.88 -2.61
N LEU A 175 -1.44 -18.85 -3.80
CA LEU A 175 -0.51 -19.91 -4.25
C LEU A 175 0.70 -20.02 -3.31
N PHE A 176 1.28 -18.88 -2.91
CA PHE A 176 2.38 -18.83 -1.94
C PHE A 176 1.98 -19.48 -0.61
N LEU A 177 0.81 -19.14 -0.06
CA LEU A 177 0.30 -19.72 1.19
C LEU A 177 0.01 -21.21 1.07
N ALA A 178 -0.54 -21.67 -0.06
CA ALA A 178 -0.79 -23.08 -0.33
C ALA A 178 0.52 -23.89 -0.39
N LEU A 179 1.54 -23.37 -1.09
CA LEU A 179 2.88 -23.98 -1.14
C LEU A 179 3.54 -24.02 0.24
N SER A 180 3.38 -22.96 1.04
CA SER A 180 3.91 -22.90 2.41
C SER A 180 3.24 -23.92 3.32
N ALA A 181 1.91 -24.05 3.24
CA ALA A 181 1.16 -25.06 3.99
C ALA A 181 1.57 -26.49 3.61
N ALA A 182 1.67 -26.77 2.32
CA ALA A 182 2.11 -28.07 1.82
C ALA A 182 3.57 -28.38 2.24
N ASN A 183 4.47 -27.41 2.15
CA ASN A 183 5.87 -27.57 2.58
C ASN A 183 5.98 -27.84 4.08
N GLY A 184 5.21 -27.13 4.91
CA GLY A 184 5.15 -27.36 6.36
C GLY A 184 4.57 -28.73 6.73
N ALA A 185 3.59 -29.23 5.96
CA ALA A 185 2.96 -30.51 6.19
C ALA A 185 3.88 -31.71 5.79
N ILE A 186 4.60 -31.59 4.69
CA ILE A 186 5.50 -32.63 4.19
C ILE A 186 6.76 -32.76 5.08
N GLY A 187 7.17 -31.64 5.71
CA GLY A 187 8.37 -31.59 6.57
C GLY A 187 9.70 -31.61 5.82
N GLU A 188 9.67 -31.64 4.49
CA GLU A 188 10.83 -31.57 3.60
C GLU A 188 10.74 -30.29 2.75
N ASN A 189 11.89 -29.63 2.51
CA ASN A 189 11.90 -28.33 1.79
C ASN A 189 11.84 -28.51 0.25
N ILE A 190 10.97 -29.41 -0.23
CA ILE A 190 10.82 -29.69 -1.66
C ILE A 190 10.16 -28.51 -2.38
N LEU A 191 9.11 -27.95 -1.78
CA LEU A 191 8.32 -26.86 -2.36
C LEU A 191 8.90 -25.46 -2.05
N GLY A 192 9.91 -25.37 -1.18
CA GLY A 192 10.48 -24.10 -0.74
C GLY A 192 11.00 -23.24 -1.90
N LYS A 193 11.69 -23.84 -2.87
CA LYS A 193 12.19 -23.10 -4.05
C LYS A 193 11.06 -22.52 -4.91
N LEU A 194 9.94 -23.25 -5.06
CA LEU A 194 8.78 -22.77 -5.81
C LEU A 194 8.06 -21.66 -5.05
N ARG A 195 7.89 -21.81 -3.74
CA ARG A 195 7.37 -20.79 -2.84
C ARG A 195 8.19 -19.49 -2.94
N ASP A 196 9.52 -19.60 -2.85
CA ASP A 196 10.43 -18.45 -2.93
C ASP A 196 10.40 -17.80 -4.31
N LEU A 197 10.23 -18.58 -5.39
CA LEU A 197 10.03 -18.05 -6.74
C LEU A 197 8.76 -17.19 -6.81
N VAL A 198 7.63 -17.68 -6.28
CA VAL A 198 6.36 -16.92 -6.26
C VAL A 198 6.54 -15.58 -5.52
N LYS A 199 7.15 -15.61 -4.33
CA LYS A 199 7.44 -14.41 -3.54
C LYS A 199 8.33 -13.41 -4.31
N ASN A 200 9.36 -13.93 -4.98
CA ASN A 200 10.28 -13.08 -5.75
C ASN A 200 9.61 -12.46 -6.97
N VAL A 201 8.76 -13.20 -7.69
CA VAL A 201 7.99 -12.69 -8.83
C VAL A 201 7.08 -11.55 -8.39
N VAL A 202 6.32 -11.73 -7.30
CA VAL A 202 5.44 -10.67 -6.76
C VAL A 202 6.26 -9.43 -6.41
N SER A 203 7.32 -9.60 -5.62
CA SER A 203 8.15 -8.47 -5.17
C SER A 203 8.86 -7.77 -6.33
N TRP A 204 9.37 -8.53 -7.31
CA TRP A 204 10.04 -7.98 -8.49
C TRP A 204 9.07 -7.19 -9.37
N SER A 205 7.86 -7.72 -9.60
CA SER A 205 6.83 -7.05 -10.41
C SER A 205 6.45 -5.68 -9.84
N LEU A 206 6.18 -5.60 -8.53
CA LEU A 206 5.86 -4.35 -7.86
C LEU A 206 7.00 -3.34 -7.94
N LYS A 207 8.24 -3.78 -7.63
CA LYS A 207 9.42 -2.92 -7.72
C LYS A 207 9.64 -2.39 -9.13
N THR A 208 9.50 -3.24 -10.14
CA THR A 208 9.70 -2.87 -11.54
C THR A 208 8.70 -1.80 -11.96
N ILE A 209 7.41 -1.99 -11.69
CA ILE A 209 6.38 -1.01 -12.07
C ILE A 209 6.63 0.33 -11.39
N LEU A 210 6.90 0.35 -10.08
CA LEU A 210 7.20 1.58 -9.35
C LEU A 210 8.46 2.27 -9.85
N THR A 211 9.51 1.50 -10.17
CA THR A 211 10.75 2.07 -10.72
C THR A 211 10.50 2.70 -12.08
N VAL A 212 9.81 2.01 -12.98
CA VAL A 212 9.48 2.54 -14.30
C VAL A 212 8.59 3.78 -14.19
N PHE A 213 7.58 3.74 -13.31
CA PHE A 213 6.71 4.89 -13.04
C PHE A 213 7.49 6.10 -12.50
N THR A 214 8.34 5.90 -11.50
CA THR A 214 9.17 6.97 -10.92
C THR A 214 10.14 7.54 -11.95
N THR A 215 10.73 6.68 -12.78
CA THR A 215 11.59 7.09 -13.89
C THR A 215 10.82 7.92 -14.91
N TYR A 216 9.61 7.48 -15.29
CA TYR A 216 8.73 8.24 -16.17
C TYR A 216 8.44 9.64 -15.61
N MET A 217 8.06 9.73 -14.33
CA MET A 217 7.80 11.01 -13.66
C MET A 217 9.04 11.92 -13.62
N THR A 218 10.22 11.34 -13.44
CA THR A 218 11.49 12.09 -13.45
C THR A 218 11.82 12.63 -14.84
N VAL A 219 11.67 11.80 -15.87
CA VAL A 219 11.99 12.19 -17.28
C VAL A 219 11.00 13.25 -17.79
N THR A 220 9.74 13.19 -17.39
CA THR A 220 8.75 14.23 -17.73
C THR A 220 9.01 15.58 -17.05
N GLY A 221 10.08 15.68 -16.25
CA GLY A 221 10.53 16.94 -15.63
C GLY A 221 9.74 17.36 -14.39
N VAL A 222 8.85 16.51 -13.91
CA VAL A 222 7.92 16.85 -12.82
C VAL A 222 8.53 16.67 -11.43
N VAL A 223 9.57 15.82 -11.31
CA VAL A 223 10.24 15.54 -10.02
C VAL A 223 11.50 16.40 -9.79
N SER A 224 11.96 17.11 -10.82
CA SER A 224 13.23 17.88 -10.75
C SER A 224 13.04 19.24 -10.07
N GLY A 225 13.27 19.32 -8.78
CA GLY A 225 13.31 20.63 -8.11
C GLY A 225 13.32 20.68 -6.60
N THR A 226 13.81 19.67 -5.87
CA THR A 226 13.96 19.81 -4.42
C THR A 226 15.39 19.60 -3.95
N THR A 227 15.90 20.65 -3.30
CA THR A 227 17.24 20.75 -2.70
C THR A 227 17.41 19.85 -1.46
N ASP A 228 16.36 19.18 -0.99
CA ASP A 228 16.37 18.37 0.23
C ASP A 228 16.53 16.85 0.01
N ALA A 229 17.01 16.45 -1.17
CA ALA A 229 17.24 15.04 -1.51
C ALA A 229 18.18 14.29 -0.52
N ALA A 230 19.03 15.01 0.21
CA ALA A 230 19.97 14.40 1.16
C ALA A 230 19.30 13.98 2.47
N ALA A 231 18.39 14.79 3.03
CA ALA A 231 17.66 14.46 4.25
C ALA A 231 16.66 13.31 4.00
N LEU A 232 15.99 13.34 2.85
CA LEU A 232 15.08 12.29 2.39
C LEU A 232 15.80 10.96 2.14
N LYS A 233 17.03 11.00 1.61
CA LYS A 233 17.86 9.82 1.38
C LYS A 233 18.28 9.14 2.70
N ALA A 234 18.55 9.91 3.74
CA ALA A 234 18.89 9.39 5.07
C ALA A 234 17.67 8.67 5.72
N THR A 235 16.48 9.24 5.62
CA THR A 235 15.22 8.63 6.12
C THR A 235 14.90 7.35 5.35
N LYS A 236 15.11 7.35 4.03
CA LYS A 236 14.92 6.20 3.14
C LYS A 236 15.79 5.00 3.53
N VAL A 237 17.08 5.23 3.81
CA VAL A 237 18.02 4.18 4.23
C VAL A 237 17.63 3.59 5.59
N THR A 238 17.15 4.39 6.51
CA THR A 238 16.76 3.92 7.85
C THR A 238 15.50 3.05 7.81
N ILE A 239 14.49 3.43 7.04
CA ILE A 239 13.22 2.68 6.92
C ILE A 239 13.40 1.41 6.10
N SER A 240 14.19 1.45 5.02
CA SER A 240 14.42 0.29 4.14
C SER A 240 15.21 -0.84 4.81
N SER A 241 16.01 -0.54 5.85
CA SER A 241 16.78 -1.53 6.58
C SER A 241 15.96 -2.34 7.60
N VAL A 242 14.84 -1.77 8.08
CA VAL A 242 14.03 -2.38 9.16
C VAL A 242 13.04 -3.42 8.61
N VAL A 243 12.53 -3.26 7.38
CA VAL A 243 11.53 -4.18 6.80
C VAL A 243 11.94 -4.58 5.37
N PRO A 244 12.56 -5.74 5.16
CA PRO A 244 13.22 -6.11 3.90
C PRO A 244 12.32 -6.16 2.65
N VAL A 245 11.01 -6.44 2.81
CA VAL A 245 10.06 -6.57 1.69
C VAL A 245 9.27 -5.29 1.47
N VAL A 246 8.95 -4.56 2.55
CA VAL A 246 8.07 -3.39 2.56
C VAL A 246 8.86 -2.10 2.79
N GLY A 247 10.07 -2.20 3.32
CA GLY A 247 10.87 -1.04 3.75
C GLY A 247 11.17 -0.05 2.63
N GLY A 248 11.40 -0.52 1.40
CA GLY A 248 11.56 0.35 0.23
C GLY A 248 10.28 1.13 -0.08
N ILE A 249 9.15 0.44 -0.08
CA ILE A 249 7.84 1.03 -0.40
C ILE A 249 7.37 1.99 0.70
N LEU A 250 7.57 1.63 1.97
CA LEU A 250 7.26 2.50 3.11
C LEU A 250 8.19 3.72 3.15
N SER A 251 9.47 3.57 2.77
CA SER A 251 10.40 4.67 2.62
C SER A 251 9.96 5.64 1.53
N ASP A 252 9.54 5.11 0.37
CA ASP A 252 9.08 5.91 -0.76
C ASP A 252 7.75 6.64 -0.41
N ALA A 253 6.86 5.99 0.36
CA ALA A 253 5.65 6.63 0.89
C ALA A 253 5.98 7.77 1.85
N SER A 254 6.92 7.56 2.77
CA SER A 254 7.36 8.60 3.71
C SER A 254 8.01 9.79 2.98
N GLU A 255 8.80 9.52 1.94
CA GLU A 255 9.41 10.55 1.11
C GLU A 255 8.34 11.36 0.35
N ALA A 256 7.36 10.68 -0.26
CA ALA A 256 6.26 11.35 -0.96
C ALA A 256 5.46 12.25 -0.02
N VAL A 257 5.16 11.80 1.20
CA VAL A 257 4.45 12.57 2.22
C VAL A 257 5.26 13.79 2.69
N LEU A 258 6.58 13.63 2.94
CA LEU A 258 7.44 14.72 3.39
C LEU A 258 7.64 15.79 2.29
N VAL A 259 7.84 15.36 1.05
CA VAL A 259 7.94 16.26 -0.10
C VAL A 259 6.61 17.00 -0.31
N SER A 260 5.49 16.30 -0.13
CA SER A 260 4.16 16.86 -0.21
C SER A 260 3.91 17.97 0.80
N ALA A 261 4.35 17.79 2.05
CA ALA A 261 4.18 18.78 3.11
C ALA A 261 4.81 20.14 2.77
N GLY A 262 5.93 20.15 2.05
CA GLY A 262 6.60 21.36 1.58
C GLY A 262 5.89 22.08 0.42
N LEU A 263 5.03 21.36 -0.32
CA LEU A 263 4.40 21.84 -1.54
C LEU A 263 2.92 22.22 -1.38
N MET A 264 2.33 21.92 -0.23
CA MET A 264 0.90 22.09 0.01
C MET A 264 0.48 23.53 0.31
N LYS A 265 0.45 24.32 -0.72
CA LYS A 265 -0.15 25.67 -0.66
C LYS A 265 -1.62 25.68 -1.09
N ASN A 266 -2.12 24.59 -1.62
CA ASN A 266 -3.44 24.55 -2.25
C ASN A 266 -4.38 23.58 -1.53
N ALA A 267 -5.53 24.07 -1.05
CA ALA A 267 -6.50 23.28 -0.28
C ALA A 267 -6.95 21.99 -0.99
N ALA A 268 -7.11 22.04 -2.33
CA ALA A 268 -7.48 20.86 -3.12
C ALA A 268 -6.41 19.75 -3.12
N GLY A 269 -5.14 20.13 -3.10
CA GLY A 269 -4.04 19.18 -3.04
C GLY A 269 -3.89 18.54 -1.66
N ILE A 270 -4.04 19.34 -0.59
CA ILE A 270 -4.04 18.86 0.79
C ILE A 270 -5.16 17.83 0.97
N TYR A 271 -6.37 18.18 0.55
CA TYR A 271 -7.53 17.31 0.62
C TYR A 271 -7.28 15.99 -0.15
N GLY A 272 -6.77 16.06 -1.38
CA GLY A 272 -6.51 14.87 -2.20
C GLY A 272 -5.53 13.90 -1.55
N ILE A 273 -4.44 14.41 -0.98
CA ILE A 273 -3.45 13.57 -0.29
C ILE A 273 -4.02 12.99 1.01
N LEU A 274 -4.72 13.78 1.81
CA LEU A 274 -5.36 13.30 3.03
C LEU A 274 -6.39 12.22 2.73
N ALA A 275 -7.17 12.36 1.66
CA ALA A 275 -8.15 11.37 1.23
C ALA A 275 -7.49 10.05 0.80
N VAL A 276 -6.40 10.11 0.02
CA VAL A 276 -5.62 8.91 -0.34
C VAL A 276 -5.09 8.21 0.92
N LEU A 277 -4.55 8.99 1.86
CA LEU A 277 -4.03 8.45 3.11
C LEU A 277 -5.14 7.89 4.01
N ALA A 278 -6.33 8.51 4.02
CA ALA A 278 -7.48 8.03 4.78
C ALA A 278 -7.94 6.64 4.31
N VAL A 279 -8.01 6.42 2.98
CA VAL A 279 -8.33 5.11 2.41
C VAL A 279 -7.25 4.07 2.70
N PHE A 280 -5.98 4.49 2.66
CA PHE A 280 -4.83 3.59 2.77
C PHE A 280 -4.50 3.18 4.21
N LEU A 281 -4.55 4.12 5.15
CA LEU A 281 -3.87 4.00 6.44
C LEU A 281 -4.45 2.90 7.33
N SER A 282 -5.79 2.83 7.47
CA SER A 282 -6.44 1.81 8.30
C SER A 282 -6.16 0.38 7.81
N PRO A 283 -6.41 0.03 6.53
CA PRO A 283 -6.08 -1.29 6.01
C PRO A 283 -4.60 -1.64 6.12
N PHE A 284 -3.72 -0.67 5.82
CA PHE A 284 -2.27 -0.86 5.90
C PHE A 284 -1.82 -1.18 7.32
N LEU A 285 -2.31 -0.46 8.31
CA LEU A 285 -1.98 -0.71 9.71
C LEU A 285 -2.55 -2.03 10.22
N LYS A 286 -3.77 -2.41 9.82
CA LYS A 286 -4.36 -3.71 10.16
C LYS A 286 -3.52 -4.87 9.63
N ILE A 287 -3.15 -4.84 8.35
CA ILE A 287 -2.25 -5.85 7.76
C ILE A 287 -0.88 -5.82 8.44
N GLY A 288 -0.36 -4.62 8.76
CA GLY A 288 0.91 -4.41 9.44
C GLY A 288 0.97 -5.03 10.83
N VAL A 289 -0.09 -4.90 11.61
CA VAL A 289 -0.23 -5.55 12.94
C VAL A 289 -0.14 -7.06 12.81
N HIS A 290 -0.88 -7.65 11.86
CA HIS A 290 -0.83 -9.10 11.63
C HIS A 290 0.55 -9.56 11.15
N TYR A 291 1.20 -8.79 10.27
CA TYR A 291 2.58 -9.03 9.85
C TYR A 291 3.53 -9.11 11.03
N LEU A 292 3.50 -8.11 11.92
CA LEU A 292 4.41 -8.04 13.07
C LEU A 292 4.13 -9.13 14.09
N ILE A 293 2.86 -9.36 14.43
CA ILE A 293 2.47 -10.39 15.37
C ILE A 293 2.83 -11.78 14.87
N LEU A 294 2.55 -12.12 13.60
CA LEU A 294 2.95 -13.40 13.02
C LEU A 294 4.47 -13.57 12.98
N LYS A 295 5.22 -12.49 12.69
CA LYS A 295 6.68 -12.52 12.71
C LYS A 295 7.22 -12.79 14.12
N LEU A 296 6.63 -12.16 15.13
CA LEU A 296 6.96 -12.41 16.54
C LEU A 296 6.56 -13.83 16.95
N THR A 297 5.38 -14.30 16.52
CA THR A 297 4.91 -15.67 16.76
C THR A 297 5.89 -16.70 16.20
N ALA A 298 6.36 -16.52 14.95
CA ALA A 298 7.36 -17.38 14.34
C ALA A 298 8.66 -17.39 15.17
N ALA A 299 9.12 -16.23 15.63
CA ALA A 299 10.32 -16.14 16.47
C ALA A 299 10.16 -16.90 17.81
N VAL A 300 9.03 -16.76 18.47
CA VAL A 300 8.72 -17.48 19.74
C VAL A 300 8.62 -18.98 19.47
N CYS A 301 7.91 -19.40 18.41
CA CYS A 301 7.79 -20.83 18.05
C CYS A 301 9.14 -21.47 17.70
N GLY A 302 10.07 -20.69 17.14
CA GLY A 302 11.44 -21.14 16.86
C GLY A 302 12.23 -21.60 18.09
N ILE A 303 11.86 -21.14 19.29
CA ILE A 303 12.46 -21.56 20.56
C ILE A 303 12.13 -23.02 20.86
N PHE A 304 10.97 -23.52 20.44
CA PHE A 304 10.52 -24.90 20.66
C PHE A 304 11.10 -25.90 19.65
N GLY A 305 11.92 -25.47 18.70
CA GLY A 305 12.75 -26.32 17.87
C GLY A 305 12.08 -26.92 16.62
N GLU A 306 10.79 -26.67 16.38
CA GLU A 306 10.10 -27.18 15.19
C GLU A 306 10.28 -26.25 13.98
N LYS A 307 11.30 -26.56 13.17
CA LYS A 307 11.72 -25.74 12.05
C LYS A 307 10.61 -25.60 10.99
N GLY A 308 9.93 -26.71 10.62
CA GLY A 308 8.89 -26.68 9.58
C GLY A 308 7.67 -25.84 9.95
N LEU A 309 7.21 -25.92 11.20
CA LEU A 309 6.10 -25.10 11.70
C LEU A 309 6.49 -23.63 11.86
N THR A 310 7.72 -23.36 12.31
CA THR A 310 8.24 -22.00 12.41
C THR A 310 8.35 -21.33 11.03
N GLU A 311 8.84 -22.05 10.02
CA GLU A 311 8.89 -21.57 8.64
C GLU A 311 7.48 -21.30 8.10
N LEU A 312 6.52 -22.21 8.34
CA LEU A 312 5.13 -22.02 7.95
C LEU A 312 4.54 -20.70 8.50
N ILE A 313 4.71 -20.44 9.80
CA ILE A 313 4.21 -19.20 10.42
C ILE A 313 4.93 -17.98 9.85
N GLY A 314 6.25 -18.08 9.64
CA GLY A 314 7.05 -17.04 9.00
C GLY A 314 6.60 -16.72 7.59
N ASP A 315 6.15 -17.72 6.82
CA ASP A 315 5.61 -17.55 5.48
C ASP A 315 4.25 -16.83 5.50
N PHE A 316 3.39 -17.12 6.48
CA PHE A 316 2.15 -16.34 6.65
C PHE A 316 2.46 -14.87 6.97
N SER A 317 3.47 -14.60 7.79
CA SER A 317 3.95 -13.23 7.98
C SER A 317 4.46 -12.64 6.66
N ALA A 318 5.25 -13.38 5.88
CA ALA A 318 5.75 -12.91 4.59
C ALA A 318 4.62 -12.61 3.60
N ALA A 319 3.53 -13.39 3.59
CA ALA A 319 2.34 -13.10 2.80
C ALA A 319 1.69 -11.76 3.18
N MET A 320 1.60 -11.46 4.49
CA MET A 320 1.13 -10.14 4.95
C MET A 320 2.08 -9.03 4.48
N GLY A 321 3.39 -9.29 4.47
CA GLY A 321 4.38 -8.37 3.90
C GLY A 321 4.19 -8.11 2.39
N LEU A 322 3.78 -9.11 1.62
CA LEU A 322 3.42 -8.93 0.20
C LEU A 322 2.16 -8.09 0.04
N LEU A 323 1.15 -8.25 0.89
CA LEU A 323 -0.06 -7.41 0.88
C LEU A 323 0.26 -5.95 1.21
N LEU A 324 1.11 -5.71 2.22
CA LEU A 324 1.61 -4.37 2.54
C LEU A 324 2.34 -3.75 1.34
N ALA A 325 3.13 -4.55 0.63
CA ALA A 325 3.82 -4.09 -0.57
C ALA A 325 2.84 -3.71 -1.70
N MET A 326 1.77 -4.49 -1.91
CA MET A 326 0.76 -4.23 -2.93
C MET A 326 -0.04 -2.96 -2.62
N THR A 327 -0.60 -2.85 -1.42
CA THR A 327 -1.38 -1.68 -1.00
C THR A 327 -0.51 -0.42 -0.95
N GLY A 328 0.72 -0.54 -0.43
CA GLY A 328 1.69 0.55 -0.41
C GLY A 328 2.11 1.01 -1.80
N SER A 329 2.25 0.10 -2.76
CA SER A 329 2.61 0.45 -4.15
C SER A 329 1.54 1.30 -4.82
N GLU A 330 0.26 0.95 -4.66
CA GLU A 330 -0.87 1.70 -5.21
C GLU A 330 -0.98 3.09 -4.57
N CYS A 331 -0.90 3.14 -3.24
CA CYS A 331 -0.89 4.40 -2.50
C CYS A 331 0.26 5.32 -2.94
N LEU A 332 1.48 4.79 -3.07
CA LEU A 332 2.65 5.54 -3.52
C LEU A 332 2.48 6.11 -4.92
N LEU A 333 1.97 5.31 -5.85
CA LEU A 333 1.75 5.74 -7.22
C LEU A 333 0.84 6.97 -7.24
N LEU A 334 -0.28 6.91 -6.52
CA LEU A 334 -1.25 8.01 -6.50
C LEU A 334 -0.73 9.22 -5.71
N LEU A 335 -0.01 9.03 -4.59
CA LEU A 335 0.62 10.11 -3.84
C LEU A 335 1.68 10.85 -4.66
N ILE A 336 2.58 10.11 -5.32
CA ILE A 336 3.62 10.72 -6.19
C ILE A 336 2.94 11.50 -7.31
N SER A 337 1.91 10.95 -7.95
CA SER A 337 1.16 11.63 -8.99
C SER A 337 0.53 12.92 -8.49
N THR A 338 -0.15 12.88 -7.35
CA THR A 338 -0.80 14.07 -6.76
C THR A 338 0.23 15.16 -6.43
N VAL A 339 1.39 14.78 -5.88
CA VAL A 339 2.50 15.70 -5.64
C VAL A 339 3.03 16.32 -6.93
N CYS A 340 3.13 15.52 -8.00
CA CYS A 340 3.59 16.01 -9.29
C CYS A 340 2.61 17.04 -9.90
N PHE A 341 1.30 16.81 -9.78
CA PHE A 341 0.30 17.82 -10.17
C PHE A 341 0.42 19.11 -9.36
N LEU A 342 0.66 19.02 -8.06
CA LEU A 342 0.85 20.20 -7.20
C LEU A 342 2.10 21.02 -7.54
N LYS A 343 3.18 20.37 -7.95
CA LYS A 343 4.40 21.07 -8.40
C LYS A 343 4.20 21.88 -9.69
N GLY A 344 3.39 21.34 -10.61
CA GLY A 344 3.12 22.00 -11.87
C GLY A 344 2.23 23.24 -11.74
N VAL A 345 1.66 23.49 -10.55
CA VAL A 345 0.77 24.61 -10.20
C VAL A 345 1.53 25.76 -9.51
N GLY A 346 2.84 25.58 -9.19
CA GLY A 346 3.65 26.57 -8.45
C GLY A 346 4.58 27.41 -9.29
#